data_1c2dea0840eb23957094b9f8ad31352c
#
_entry.id   1c2dea0840eb23957094b9f8ad31352c
#
_cell.length_a   1.000
_cell.length_b   1.000
_cell.length_c   1.000
_cell.angle_alpha   90.00
_cell.angle_beta   90.00
_cell.angle_gamma   90.00
#
_symmetry.space_group_name_H-M   'P 1'
#
loop_
_entity.id
_entity.type
_entity.pdbx_description
1 polymer ?
#
loop_
_entity_poly.entity_id
_entity_poly.type
_entity_poly.pdbx_seq_one_letter_code
_entity_poly.pdbx_strand_id
1 'polypeptide(L)'
;MKLVLFNDYRLGVLQNGNVVDVMASLDGLHFHKPQEMVEGVILGWDQVKPKIEQEIQGKEGVPISDVTLRAPIPRPPKLICAAVNYLEFGQRKPAILDAFLKAPTAIISTGETCELPPVPASIFHHEPELAFVIGKTATKVNQKDALSHVFGYFNFLDMSARGLQGAVGNSFFLGKCWDS
;
A
#
# COMPACT_ATOMS: atom_id res chain seq x y z
N MET A 1 13.05 -2.43 9.35
CA MET A 1 12.35 -3.73 9.25
C MET A 1 11.45 -3.70 8.02
N LYS A 2 11.38 -4.79 7.24
CA LYS A 2 10.46 -4.93 6.10
C LYS A 2 9.35 -5.91 6.48
N LEU A 3 8.15 -5.39 6.74
CA LEU A 3 6.96 -6.20 6.99
C LEU A 3 6.34 -6.63 5.67
N VAL A 4 5.82 -7.85 5.62
CA VAL A 4 5.07 -8.41 4.49
C VAL A 4 3.84 -9.13 5.00
N LEU A 5 2.78 -9.15 4.19
CA LEU A 5 1.69 -10.10 4.33
C LEU A 5 1.86 -11.20 3.28
N PHE A 6 1.68 -12.44 3.68
CA PHE A 6 1.91 -13.57 2.80
C PHE A 6 0.93 -14.73 3.03
N ASN A 7 0.76 -15.58 2.04
CA ASN A 7 -0.13 -16.74 2.03
C ASN A 7 -1.56 -16.36 2.48
N ASP A 8 -2.04 -16.88 3.59
CA ASP A 8 -3.36 -16.57 4.16
C ASP A 8 -3.32 -15.30 5.03
N TYR A 9 -2.70 -14.24 4.50
CA TYR A 9 -2.52 -12.95 5.17
C TYR A 9 -1.77 -13.04 6.51
N ARG A 10 -0.81 -13.96 6.62
CA ARG A 10 0.07 -14.03 7.78
C ARG A 10 1.04 -12.84 7.75
N LEU A 11 1.36 -12.29 8.93
CA LEU A 11 2.39 -11.28 9.06
C LEU A 11 3.77 -11.93 9.04
N GLY A 12 4.68 -11.40 8.26
CA GLY A 12 6.07 -11.81 8.18
C GLY A 12 7.05 -10.66 8.14
N VAL A 13 8.31 -10.97 8.39
CA VAL A 13 9.44 -10.06 8.17
C VAL A 13 10.29 -10.60 7.03
N LEU A 14 10.52 -9.76 6.03
CA LEU A 14 11.45 -10.07 4.94
C LEU A 14 12.88 -9.71 5.35
N GLN A 15 13.76 -10.72 5.43
CA GLN A 15 15.19 -10.56 5.70
C GLN A 15 16.00 -11.52 4.82
N ASN A 16 17.07 -11.05 4.23
CA ASN A 16 18.01 -11.86 3.42
C ASN A 16 17.33 -12.70 2.32
N GLY A 17 16.24 -12.18 1.71
CA GLY A 17 15.49 -12.89 0.67
C GLY A 17 14.48 -13.92 1.20
N ASN A 18 14.38 -14.10 2.51
CA ASN A 18 13.46 -15.04 3.15
C ASN A 18 12.39 -14.31 3.96
N VAL A 19 11.22 -14.92 4.07
CA VAL A 19 10.10 -14.46 4.91
C VAL A 19 10.09 -15.26 6.19
N VAL A 20 10.25 -14.58 7.31
CA VAL A 20 10.08 -15.16 8.65
C VAL A 20 8.68 -14.87 9.15
N ASP A 21 7.90 -15.89 9.42
CA ASP A 21 6.58 -15.76 10.03
C ASP A 21 6.70 -15.22 11.46
N VAL A 22 5.91 -14.19 11.78
CA VAL A 22 5.92 -13.51 13.07
C VAL A 22 4.54 -13.41 13.72
N MET A 23 3.63 -14.28 13.32
CA MET A 23 2.27 -14.29 13.88
C MET A 23 2.25 -14.51 15.40
N ALA A 24 3.21 -15.24 15.97
CA ALA A 24 3.28 -15.43 17.41
C ALA A 24 3.56 -14.10 18.16
N SER A 25 4.22 -13.13 17.53
CA SER A 25 4.43 -11.80 18.11
C SER A 25 3.12 -10.99 18.28
N LEU A 26 2.03 -11.45 17.66
CA LEU A 26 0.71 -10.82 17.72
C LEU A 26 -0.18 -11.42 18.82
N ASP A 27 0.37 -12.28 19.65
CA ASP A 27 -0.38 -12.86 20.77
C ASP A 27 -0.96 -11.76 21.67
N GLY A 28 -2.28 -11.86 21.92
CA GLY A 28 -3.07 -10.85 22.62
C GLY A 28 -3.73 -9.80 21.69
N LEU A 29 -3.45 -9.78 20.38
CA LEU A 29 -4.23 -9.00 19.42
C LEU A 29 -5.42 -9.80 18.92
N HIS A 30 -6.61 -9.20 18.98
CA HIS A 30 -7.84 -9.79 18.45
C HIS A 30 -8.20 -9.13 17.13
N PHE A 31 -8.35 -9.93 16.07
CA PHE A 31 -8.75 -9.48 14.75
C PHE A 31 -9.53 -10.58 14.04
N HIS A 32 -10.46 -10.19 13.18
CA HIS A 32 -11.26 -11.11 12.36
C HIS A 32 -10.92 -10.99 10.87
N LYS A 33 -10.24 -9.92 10.48
CA LYS A 33 -9.88 -9.64 9.09
C LYS A 33 -8.43 -9.19 8.98
N PRO A 34 -7.78 -9.44 7.83
CA PRO A 34 -6.39 -9.02 7.61
C PRO A 34 -6.15 -7.52 7.83
N GLN A 35 -7.09 -6.67 7.43
CA GLN A 35 -6.97 -5.23 7.64
C GLN A 35 -6.97 -4.86 9.13
N GLU A 36 -7.83 -5.49 9.94
CA GLU A 36 -7.88 -5.27 11.40
C GLU A 36 -6.57 -5.70 12.07
N MET A 37 -5.95 -6.79 11.59
CA MET A 37 -4.63 -7.23 12.06
C MET A 37 -3.58 -6.14 11.79
N VAL A 38 -3.52 -5.63 10.55
CA VAL A 38 -2.57 -4.59 10.17
C VAL A 38 -2.79 -3.33 10.99
N GLU A 39 -4.03 -2.90 11.18
CA GLU A 39 -4.39 -1.76 12.03
C GLU A 39 -3.95 -1.98 13.48
N GLY A 40 -4.18 -3.17 14.03
CA GLY A 40 -3.74 -3.55 15.38
C GLY A 40 -2.21 -3.50 15.53
N VAL A 41 -1.47 -3.98 14.52
CA VAL A 41 0.00 -3.90 14.48
C VAL A 41 0.47 -2.45 14.44
N ILE A 42 -0.15 -1.61 13.61
CA ILE A 42 0.21 -0.19 13.49
C ILE A 42 -0.06 0.55 14.80
N LEU A 43 -1.25 0.37 15.38
CA LEU A 43 -1.64 1.03 16.63
C LEU A 43 -0.82 0.55 17.84
N GLY A 44 -0.49 -0.74 17.87
CA GLY A 44 0.29 -1.37 18.93
C GLY A 44 1.80 -1.45 18.64
N TRP A 45 2.32 -0.68 17.67
CA TRP A 45 3.68 -0.86 17.15
C TRP A 45 4.78 -0.87 18.21
N ASP A 46 4.68 0.00 19.20
CA ASP A 46 5.69 0.12 20.25
C ASP A 46 5.78 -1.15 21.13
N GLN A 47 4.68 -1.91 21.25
CA GLN A 47 4.64 -3.18 21.98
C GLN A 47 4.91 -4.39 21.08
N VAL A 48 4.48 -4.33 19.81
CA VAL A 48 4.60 -5.45 18.85
C VAL A 48 6.02 -5.52 18.28
N LYS A 49 6.63 -4.39 17.96
CA LYS A 49 7.96 -4.33 17.34
C LYS A 49 9.03 -5.10 18.13
N PRO A 50 9.19 -4.92 19.47
CA PRO A 50 10.20 -5.67 20.22
C PRO A 50 9.96 -7.18 20.20
N LYS A 51 8.69 -7.63 20.21
CA LYS A 51 8.35 -9.07 20.11
C LYS A 51 8.77 -9.63 18.75
N ILE A 52 8.48 -8.89 17.66
CA ILE A 52 8.91 -9.27 16.31
C ILE A 52 10.44 -9.33 16.23
N GLU A 53 11.14 -8.32 16.74
CA GLU A 53 12.60 -8.28 16.75
C GLU A 53 13.22 -9.45 17.50
N GLN A 54 12.59 -9.89 18.57
CA GLN A 54 13.01 -11.11 19.30
C GLN A 54 12.67 -12.37 18.51
N GLU A 55 11.48 -12.43 17.91
CA GLU A 55 11.01 -13.63 17.21
C GLU A 55 11.84 -13.96 15.98
N ILE A 56 12.34 -12.99 15.25
CA ILE A 56 13.15 -13.20 14.04
C ILE A 56 14.60 -13.60 14.32
N GLN A 57 15.06 -13.51 15.57
CA GLN A 57 16.45 -13.87 15.91
C GLN A 57 16.72 -15.33 15.66
N GLY A 58 17.75 -15.64 14.88
CA GLY A 58 18.17 -17.00 14.57
C GLY A 58 17.22 -17.81 13.67
N LYS A 59 16.14 -17.18 13.16
CA LYS A 59 15.23 -17.82 12.20
C LYS A 59 15.66 -17.53 10.76
N GLU A 60 15.75 -18.57 9.95
CA GLU A 60 16.08 -18.43 8.52
C GLU A 60 14.85 -18.03 7.69
N GLY A 61 13.67 -18.48 8.08
CA GLY A 61 12.43 -18.27 7.32
C GLY A 61 12.34 -19.15 6.08
N VAL A 62 11.40 -18.84 5.20
CA VAL A 62 11.23 -19.51 3.90
C VAL A 62 11.54 -18.55 2.76
N PRO A 63 12.10 -19.02 1.62
CA PRO A 63 12.39 -18.17 0.48
C PRO A 63 11.16 -17.36 0.05
N ILE A 64 11.36 -16.10 -0.32
CA ILE A 64 10.25 -15.25 -0.80
C ILE A 64 9.58 -15.83 -2.06
N SER A 65 10.31 -16.62 -2.86
CA SER A 65 9.78 -17.34 -4.02
C SER A 65 8.76 -18.41 -3.67
N ASP A 66 8.78 -18.91 -2.43
CA ASP A 66 7.97 -20.05 -1.97
C ASP A 66 6.71 -19.59 -1.23
N VAL A 67 6.46 -18.28 -1.20
CA VAL A 67 5.28 -17.69 -0.58
C VAL A 67 4.52 -16.83 -1.58
N THR A 68 3.20 -16.70 -1.38
CA THR A 68 2.38 -15.74 -2.11
C THR A 68 2.33 -14.43 -1.31
N LEU A 69 2.94 -13.37 -1.86
CA LEU A 69 2.84 -12.05 -1.23
C LEU A 69 1.43 -11.49 -1.37
N ARG A 70 0.99 -10.79 -0.33
CA ARG A 70 -0.30 -10.10 -0.30
C ARG A 70 -0.11 -8.59 -0.22
N ALA A 71 -1.16 -7.85 -0.56
CA ALA A 71 -1.16 -6.40 -0.42
C ALA A 71 -0.85 -6.01 1.03
N PRO A 72 0.13 -5.12 1.28
CA PRO A 72 0.58 -4.80 2.65
C PRO A 72 -0.51 -4.10 3.48
N ILE A 73 -1.42 -3.41 2.83
CA ILE A 73 -2.63 -2.81 3.42
C ILE A 73 -3.81 -3.32 2.60
N PRO A 74 -4.46 -4.42 3.02
CA PRO A 74 -5.41 -5.12 2.15
C PRO A 74 -6.68 -4.34 1.83
N ARG A 75 -7.18 -3.56 2.78
CA ARG A 75 -8.42 -2.81 2.61
C ARG A 75 -8.45 -1.55 3.48
N PRO A 76 -7.63 -0.54 3.19
CA PRO A 76 -7.61 0.70 3.95
C PRO A 76 -8.96 1.44 3.81
N PRO A 77 -9.35 2.23 4.82
CA PRO A 77 -10.57 3.04 4.72
C PRO A 77 -10.47 4.13 3.64
N LYS A 78 -9.26 4.55 3.30
CA LYS A 78 -8.97 5.56 2.26
C LYS A 78 -7.70 5.20 1.52
N LEU A 79 -7.75 5.33 0.19
CA LEU A 79 -6.60 5.29 -0.69
C LEU A 79 -6.56 6.64 -1.44
N ILE A 80 -5.63 7.51 -1.03
CA ILE A 80 -5.51 8.88 -1.54
C ILE A 80 -4.25 8.96 -2.38
N CYS A 81 -4.39 9.39 -3.63
CA CYS A 81 -3.27 9.59 -4.55
C CYS A 81 -3.10 11.08 -4.84
N ALA A 82 -1.86 11.56 -4.79
CA ALA A 82 -1.53 12.94 -5.16
C ALA A 82 -1.49 13.06 -6.68
N ALA A 83 -2.19 14.05 -7.23
CA ALA A 83 -2.22 14.27 -8.66
C ALA A 83 -1.04 15.15 -9.12
N VAL A 84 -0.39 14.77 -10.23
CA VAL A 84 0.64 15.57 -10.92
C VAL A 84 1.72 16.09 -9.97
N ASN A 85 2.21 15.23 -9.09
CA ASN A 85 3.18 15.59 -8.05
C ASN A 85 4.64 15.28 -8.43
N TYR A 86 4.87 14.63 -9.58
CA TYR A 86 6.20 14.35 -10.11
C TYR A 86 6.64 15.35 -11.18
N LEU A 87 7.95 15.54 -11.28
CA LEU A 87 8.57 16.28 -12.37
C LEU A 87 8.67 15.37 -13.61
N GLU A 88 7.56 15.18 -14.31
CA GLU A 88 7.46 14.28 -15.46
C GLU A 88 8.47 14.66 -16.54
N PHE A 89 9.30 13.68 -16.94
CA PHE A 89 10.36 13.85 -17.95
C PHE A 89 11.35 14.99 -17.66
N GLY A 90 11.46 15.45 -16.40
CA GLY A 90 12.30 16.58 -16.02
C GLY A 90 11.84 17.95 -16.53
N GLN A 91 10.66 18.04 -17.15
CA GLN A 91 10.16 19.24 -17.81
C GLN A 91 8.88 19.82 -17.22
N ARG A 92 7.99 18.95 -16.75
CA ARG A 92 6.72 19.38 -16.19
C ARG A 92 6.86 19.71 -14.70
N LYS A 93 6.61 20.97 -14.35
CA LYS A 93 6.57 21.34 -12.93
C LYS A 93 5.38 20.63 -12.25
N PRO A 94 5.55 20.17 -10.99
CA PRO A 94 4.43 19.68 -10.22
C PRO A 94 3.31 20.72 -10.15
N ALA A 95 2.07 20.27 -10.25
CA ALA A 95 0.91 21.13 -10.07
C ALA A 95 0.76 21.56 -8.59
N ILE A 96 -0.07 22.55 -8.34
CA ILE A 96 -0.55 22.82 -6.99
C ILE A 96 -1.17 21.51 -6.48
N LEU A 97 -0.92 21.17 -5.21
CA LEU A 97 -1.36 19.92 -4.60
C LEU A 97 -2.86 19.71 -4.87
N ASP A 98 -3.12 18.67 -5.61
CA ASP A 98 -4.44 18.10 -5.84
C ASP A 98 -4.37 16.60 -5.54
N ALA A 99 -5.49 16.00 -5.20
CA ALA A 99 -5.55 14.60 -4.84
C ALA A 99 -6.88 13.98 -5.28
N PHE A 100 -6.86 12.68 -5.50
CA PHE A 100 -8.06 11.89 -5.80
C PHE A 100 -8.08 10.62 -4.95
N LEU A 101 -9.24 9.99 -4.88
CA LEU A 101 -9.42 8.71 -4.20
C LEU A 101 -9.43 7.58 -5.23
N LYS A 102 -8.81 6.46 -4.88
CA LYS A 102 -9.04 5.18 -5.55
C LYS A 102 -9.93 4.30 -4.67
N ALA A 103 -10.65 3.38 -5.31
CA ALA A 103 -11.46 2.42 -4.59
C ALA A 103 -10.57 1.45 -3.78
N PRO A 104 -10.79 1.26 -2.47
CA PRO A 104 -10.03 0.26 -1.71
C PRO A 104 -10.28 -1.17 -2.19
N THR A 105 -11.36 -1.41 -2.94
CA THR A 105 -11.69 -2.70 -3.57
C THR A 105 -10.82 -2.99 -4.79
N ALA A 106 -10.20 -1.97 -5.38
CA ALA A 106 -9.28 -2.10 -6.52
C ALA A 106 -7.86 -2.59 -6.13
N ILE A 107 -7.61 -2.83 -4.83
CA ILE A 107 -6.28 -3.27 -4.38
C ILE A 107 -6.10 -4.74 -4.72
N ILE A 108 -5.06 -5.02 -5.48
CA ILE A 108 -4.55 -6.36 -5.77
C ILE A 108 -3.13 -6.53 -5.21
N SER A 109 -2.71 -7.77 -5.11
CA SER A 109 -1.42 -8.14 -4.53
C SER A 109 -0.32 -8.25 -5.59
N THR A 110 0.93 -8.34 -5.14
CA THR A 110 2.06 -8.65 -6.01
C THR A 110 1.84 -9.98 -6.73
N GLY A 111 1.96 -9.97 -8.07
CA GLY A 111 1.79 -11.15 -8.92
C GLY A 111 0.35 -11.43 -9.34
N GLU A 112 -0.63 -10.70 -8.83
CA GLU A 112 -2.01 -10.78 -9.31
C GLU A 112 -2.18 -10.01 -10.63
N THR A 113 -3.14 -10.44 -11.44
CA THR A 113 -3.42 -9.81 -12.74
C THR A 113 -4.32 -8.60 -12.57
N CYS A 114 -3.89 -7.45 -13.08
CA CYS A 114 -4.76 -6.28 -13.19
C CYS A 114 -5.64 -6.42 -14.44
N GLU A 115 -6.91 -6.62 -14.27
CA GLU A 115 -7.87 -6.63 -15.37
C GLU A 115 -8.18 -5.20 -15.82
N LEU A 116 -8.06 -4.95 -17.12
CA LEU A 116 -8.33 -3.62 -17.65
C LEU A 116 -9.84 -3.41 -17.78
N PRO A 117 -10.36 -2.25 -17.35
CA PRO A 117 -11.79 -1.97 -17.43
C PRO A 117 -12.24 -1.83 -18.89
N PRO A 118 -13.48 -2.19 -19.22
CA PRO A 118 -14.04 -2.03 -20.57
C PRO A 118 -14.44 -0.58 -20.86
N VAL A 119 -13.47 0.34 -20.76
CA VAL A 119 -13.66 1.76 -21.01
C VAL A 119 -12.96 2.17 -22.30
N PRO A 120 -13.45 3.17 -23.03
CA PRO A 120 -12.87 3.62 -24.30
C PRO A 120 -11.59 4.43 -24.09
N ALA A 121 -10.61 3.83 -23.39
CA ALA A 121 -9.31 4.43 -23.15
C ALA A 121 -8.37 4.22 -24.36
N SER A 122 -7.53 5.21 -24.64
CA SER A 122 -6.51 5.08 -25.68
C SER A 122 -5.23 4.41 -25.18
N ILE A 123 -4.96 4.46 -23.88
CA ILE A 123 -3.77 3.88 -23.25
C ILE A 123 -4.03 3.58 -21.77
N PHE A 124 -3.33 2.55 -21.24
CA PHE A 124 -3.26 2.26 -19.82
C PHE A 124 -1.84 2.47 -19.32
N HIS A 125 -1.69 3.28 -18.27
CA HIS A 125 -0.40 3.55 -17.65
C HIS A 125 -0.24 2.75 -16.35
N HIS A 126 0.98 2.23 -16.16
CA HIS A 126 1.44 1.62 -14.91
C HIS A 126 2.25 2.68 -14.15
N GLU A 127 1.59 3.56 -13.45
CA GLU A 127 2.24 4.68 -12.76
C GLU A 127 2.91 4.18 -11.47
N PRO A 128 4.25 3.97 -11.43
CA PRO A 128 4.94 3.54 -10.23
C PRO A 128 5.04 4.70 -9.24
N GLU A 129 4.61 4.44 -8.01
CA GLU A 129 4.44 5.44 -6.96
C GLU A 129 5.17 5.02 -5.69
N LEU A 130 5.61 6.00 -4.89
CA LEU A 130 5.95 5.81 -3.50
C LEU A 130 4.70 6.02 -2.65
N ALA A 131 4.20 4.95 -2.06
CA ALA A 131 3.11 5.03 -1.11
C ALA A 131 3.62 5.06 0.33
N PHE A 132 2.86 5.68 1.21
CA PHE A 132 3.11 5.67 2.65
C PHE A 132 1.84 5.40 3.43
N VAL A 133 2.00 4.81 4.60
CA VAL A 133 0.92 4.46 5.53
C VAL A 133 0.88 5.49 6.66
N ILE A 134 -0.28 6.08 6.89
CA ILE A 134 -0.51 6.94 8.05
C ILE A 134 -0.72 6.05 9.27
N GLY A 135 0.17 6.16 10.25
CA GLY A 135 0.18 5.35 11.46
C GLY A 135 -0.45 6.02 12.70
N LYS A 136 -0.70 7.31 12.62
CA LYS A 136 -1.31 8.09 13.72
C LYS A 136 -2.34 9.05 13.13
N THR A 137 -3.44 9.27 13.85
CA THR A 137 -4.43 10.27 13.45
C THR A 137 -3.76 11.62 13.14
N ALA A 138 -4.01 12.15 11.95
CA ALA A 138 -3.40 13.38 11.45
C ALA A 138 -4.50 14.38 11.06
N THR A 139 -4.65 15.45 11.84
CA THR A 139 -5.56 16.55 11.56
C THR A 139 -4.85 17.86 11.83
N LYS A 140 -4.75 18.73 10.81
CA LYS A 140 -4.07 20.04 10.91
C LYS A 140 -2.64 19.93 11.45
N VAL A 141 -1.90 18.90 11.02
CA VAL A 141 -0.52 18.65 11.43
C VAL A 141 0.40 19.67 10.78
N ASN A 142 1.33 20.23 11.54
CA ASN A 142 2.36 21.11 11.01
C ASN A 142 3.32 20.33 10.11
N GLN A 143 3.88 20.98 9.09
CA GLN A 143 4.82 20.36 8.15
C GLN A 143 6.01 19.68 8.86
N LYS A 144 6.57 20.32 9.89
CA LYS A 144 7.70 19.77 10.66
C LYS A 144 7.39 18.46 11.37
N ASP A 145 6.12 18.21 11.69
CA ASP A 145 5.66 17.05 12.45
C ASP A 145 5.05 15.96 11.54
N ALA A 146 4.86 16.26 10.24
CA ALA A 146 4.15 15.39 9.31
C ALA A 146 4.74 13.98 9.21
N LEU A 147 6.06 13.85 9.11
CA LEU A 147 6.74 12.55 8.99
C LEU A 147 6.59 11.67 10.25
N SER A 148 6.33 12.25 11.42
CA SER A 148 6.11 11.49 12.65
C SER A 148 4.77 10.72 12.63
N HIS A 149 3.89 11.02 11.69
CA HIS A 149 2.61 10.33 11.47
C HIS A 149 2.72 9.19 10.45
N VAL A 150 3.85 9.06 9.76
CA VAL A 150 4.06 7.99 8.78
C VAL A 150 4.55 6.74 9.49
N PHE A 151 3.84 5.62 9.27
CA PHE A 151 4.23 4.30 9.79
C PHE A 151 5.30 3.64 8.92
N GLY A 152 5.16 3.71 7.62
CA GLY A 152 6.08 3.08 6.69
C GLY A 152 5.78 3.41 5.24
N TYR A 153 6.59 2.85 4.35
CA TYR A 153 6.54 3.10 2.91
C TYR A 153 6.52 1.78 2.14
N PHE A 154 5.90 1.79 0.97
CA PHE A 154 5.91 0.66 0.04
C PHE A 154 5.78 1.13 -1.41
N ASN A 155 6.12 0.26 -2.36
CA ASN A 155 5.90 0.52 -3.78
C ASN A 155 4.43 0.28 -4.13
N PHE A 156 3.90 1.13 -4.98
CA PHE A 156 2.52 1.09 -5.43
C PHE A 156 2.45 1.32 -6.94
N LEU A 157 1.48 0.71 -7.60
CA LEU A 157 1.18 0.99 -9.00
C LEU A 157 -0.20 1.66 -9.08
N ASP A 158 -0.22 2.94 -9.46
CA ASP A 158 -1.47 3.64 -9.75
C ASP A 158 -1.88 3.37 -11.20
N MET A 159 -2.55 2.25 -11.41
CA MET A 159 -3.06 1.90 -12.73
C MET A 159 -4.06 2.94 -13.22
N SER A 160 -3.85 3.43 -14.44
CA SER A 160 -4.56 4.58 -14.99
C SER A 160 -5.01 4.34 -16.43
N ALA A 161 -6.30 4.52 -16.70
CA ALA A 161 -6.83 4.61 -18.05
C ALA A 161 -6.78 6.06 -18.53
N ARG A 162 -6.20 6.31 -19.69
CA ARG A 162 -5.99 7.64 -20.26
C ARG A 162 -6.66 7.78 -21.62
N GLY A 163 -6.91 9.02 -22.05
CA GLY A 163 -7.51 9.32 -23.35
C GLY A 163 -8.92 8.75 -23.49
N LEU A 164 -9.73 8.87 -22.44
CA LEU A 164 -11.11 8.39 -22.40
C LEU A 164 -11.96 9.21 -23.39
N GLN A 165 -12.45 8.55 -24.42
CA GLN A 165 -13.30 9.18 -25.42
C GLN A 165 -14.67 9.52 -24.81
N GLY A 166 -15.15 10.75 -25.09
CA GLY A 166 -16.45 11.23 -24.60
C GLY A 166 -16.47 11.66 -23.13
N ALA A 167 -15.37 11.51 -22.40
CA ALA A 167 -15.28 12.05 -21.05
C ALA A 167 -14.95 13.56 -21.10
N VAL A 168 -15.64 14.34 -20.27
CA VAL A 168 -15.34 15.76 -20.12
C VAL A 168 -14.10 15.90 -19.22
N GLY A 169 -12.99 16.34 -19.82
CA GLY A 169 -11.74 16.55 -19.10
C GLY A 169 -11.04 15.24 -18.68
N ASN A 170 -10.13 15.34 -17.72
CA ASN A 170 -9.50 14.17 -17.10
C ASN A 170 -10.45 13.58 -16.04
N SER A 171 -11.18 12.53 -16.41
CA SER A 171 -12.04 11.84 -15.47
C SER A 171 -11.20 10.97 -14.54
N PHE A 172 -10.93 11.43 -13.33
CA PHE A 172 -10.30 10.60 -12.31
C PHE A 172 -11.17 9.41 -11.91
N PHE A 173 -12.49 9.56 -11.93
CA PHE A 173 -13.38 8.45 -11.60
C PHE A 173 -13.26 7.31 -12.61
N LEU A 174 -13.51 7.56 -13.89
CA LEU A 174 -13.44 6.54 -14.93
C LEU A 174 -12.01 6.05 -15.21
N GLY A 175 -11.03 6.92 -15.02
CA GLY A 175 -9.63 6.60 -15.33
C GLY A 175 -8.83 5.99 -14.18
N LYS A 176 -9.33 6.04 -12.94
CA LYS A 176 -8.56 5.70 -11.74
C LYS A 176 -9.31 4.79 -10.75
N CYS A 177 -10.64 4.72 -10.81
CA CYS A 177 -11.48 4.04 -9.83
C CYS A 177 -12.22 2.86 -10.45
N TRP A 178 -11.51 1.81 -10.82
CA TRP A 178 -12.13 0.54 -11.20
C TRP A 178 -11.56 -0.59 -10.35
N ASP A 179 -12.34 -1.63 -10.18
CA ASP A 179 -11.88 -2.88 -9.57
C ASP A 179 -11.16 -3.74 -10.62
N SER A 180 -10.11 -4.43 -10.22
CA SER A 180 -9.29 -5.31 -11.06
C SER A 180 -9.32 -6.73 -10.57
#